data_18b50380155de6ab3ac6295279f8268d
#
_entry.id   18b50380155de6ab3ac6295279f8268d
#
_cell.length_a   1.000
_cell.length_b   1.000
_cell.length_c   1.000
_cell.angle_alpha   90.00
_cell.angle_beta   90.00
_cell.angle_gamma   90.00
#
_symmetry.space_group_name_H-M   'P 1'
#
loop_
_entity.id
_entity.type
_entity.pdbx_description
1 polymer ?
#
loop_
_entity_poly.entity_id
_entity_poly.type
_entity_poly.pdbx_seq_one_letter_code
_entity_poly.pdbx_strand_id
1 'polypeptide(L)'
;AAGPGSFTGLRIGVAAAKGLAWPGNKPCAACSTLESMAWCLAHLDGEICAVMDARRNQVYNARFRAAGGRLERLCPDRAVGLDALADELKKSGNPQFLVGDGALLCYTTLKELGLDIRLAPPHLRHQSAWGVARCALELTRAGRLTDAAGLTPNYHRLSQAERERLEKLKQSKGD
;
A
#
# COMPACT_ATOMS: atom_id res chain seq x y z
N ALA A 1 -1.30 10.08 3.02
CA ALA A 1 -1.73 8.79 2.46
C ALA A 1 -3.07 8.37 3.08
N ALA A 2 -3.95 7.83 2.26
CA ALA A 2 -5.30 7.41 2.68
C ALA A 2 -5.38 5.90 3.01
N GLY A 3 -4.32 5.14 2.86
CA GLY A 3 -4.22 3.71 3.13
C GLY A 3 -3.57 2.93 1.99
N PRO A 4 -3.30 1.63 2.24
CA PRO A 4 -3.48 0.90 3.50
C PRO A 4 -2.52 1.36 4.61
N GLY A 5 -2.84 0.97 5.87
CA GLY A 5 -2.02 1.32 7.03
C GLY A 5 -2.72 1.03 8.36
N SER A 6 -2.11 1.50 9.45
CA SER A 6 -2.69 1.42 10.79
C SER A 6 -4.07 2.09 10.84
N PHE A 7 -5.07 1.37 11.34
CA PHE A 7 -6.46 1.87 11.42
C PHE A 7 -6.56 3.21 12.18
N THR A 8 -5.92 3.30 13.33
CA THR A 8 -5.87 4.53 14.14
C THR A 8 -5.08 5.63 13.44
N GLY A 9 -3.89 5.29 12.91
CA GLY A 9 -3.03 6.26 12.21
C GLY A 9 -3.68 6.87 10.98
N LEU A 10 -4.39 6.07 10.19
CA LEU A 10 -5.14 6.55 9.02
C LEU A 10 -6.24 7.53 9.42
N ARG A 11 -7.00 7.22 10.47
CA ARG A 11 -8.07 8.13 10.97
C ARG A 11 -7.51 9.46 11.44
N ILE A 12 -6.43 9.43 12.22
CA ILE A 12 -5.76 10.65 12.70
C ILE A 12 -5.26 11.47 11.51
N GLY A 13 -4.53 10.84 10.57
CA GLY A 13 -3.95 11.53 9.43
C GLY A 13 -5.00 12.13 8.49
N VAL A 14 -6.06 11.36 8.19
CA VAL A 14 -7.18 11.84 7.36
C VAL A 14 -7.95 12.96 8.06
N ALA A 15 -8.23 12.86 9.37
CA ALA A 15 -8.90 13.91 10.12
C ALA A 15 -8.09 15.21 10.12
N ALA A 16 -6.77 15.13 10.31
CA ALA A 16 -5.88 16.28 10.25
C ALA A 16 -5.87 16.93 8.84
N ALA A 17 -5.76 16.11 7.78
CA ALA A 17 -5.81 16.60 6.41
C ALA A 17 -7.15 17.29 6.08
N LYS A 18 -8.27 16.72 6.51
CA LYS A 18 -9.60 17.34 6.40
C LYS A 18 -9.66 18.68 7.11
N GLY A 19 -9.16 18.77 8.35
CA GLY A 19 -9.15 20.01 9.12
C GLY A 19 -8.35 21.13 8.44
N LEU A 20 -7.24 20.78 7.78
CA LEU A 20 -6.42 21.73 7.00
C LEU A 20 -7.06 22.16 5.68
N ALA A 21 -7.83 21.27 5.06
CA ALA A 21 -8.45 21.55 3.76
C ALA A 21 -9.79 22.29 3.89
N TRP A 22 -10.56 22.00 4.95
CA TRP A 22 -11.91 22.48 5.15
C TRP A 22 -12.08 24.03 5.08
N PRO A 23 -11.28 24.84 5.82
CA PRO A 23 -11.51 26.28 5.88
C PRO A 23 -11.35 27.00 4.53
N GLY A 24 -10.59 26.43 3.61
CA GLY A 24 -10.32 27.03 2.30
C GLY A 24 -10.91 26.25 1.13
N ASN A 25 -11.78 25.26 1.41
CA ASN A 25 -12.33 24.34 0.41
C ASN A 25 -11.24 23.77 -0.51
N LYS A 26 -10.08 23.42 0.08
CA LYS A 26 -8.91 22.96 -0.68
C LYS A 26 -9.14 21.54 -1.20
N PRO A 27 -8.79 21.24 -2.45
CA PRO A 27 -8.87 19.89 -2.97
C PRO A 27 -7.87 18.95 -2.25
N CYS A 28 -8.28 17.72 -2.09
CA CYS A 28 -7.52 16.65 -1.42
C CYS A 28 -7.19 15.52 -2.39
N ALA A 29 -6.00 14.95 -2.27
CA ALA A 29 -5.57 13.75 -2.98
C ALA A 29 -5.55 12.55 -2.04
N ALA A 30 -6.35 11.52 -2.30
CA ALA A 30 -6.40 10.28 -1.53
C ALA A 30 -5.30 9.30 -2.01
N CYS A 31 -4.05 9.53 -1.60
CA CYS A 31 -2.90 8.74 -2.06
C CYS A 31 -2.88 7.34 -1.46
N SER A 32 -2.62 6.32 -2.28
CA SER A 32 -2.29 4.98 -1.81
C SER A 32 -0.92 4.99 -1.10
N THR A 33 -0.84 4.36 0.07
CA THR A 33 0.41 4.21 0.81
C THR A 33 1.41 3.33 0.03
N LEU A 34 0.92 2.27 -0.61
CA LEU A 34 1.75 1.36 -1.41
C LEU A 34 2.29 2.06 -2.66
N GLU A 35 1.45 2.84 -3.35
CA GLU A 35 1.88 3.61 -4.51
C GLU A 35 2.89 4.69 -4.13
N SER A 36 2.69 5.37 -3.00
CA SER A 36 3.63 6.39 -2.53
C SER A 36 5.03 5.82 -2.24
N MET A 37 5.11 4.58 -1.74
CA MET A 37 6.39 3.88 -1.56
C MET A 37 7.00 3.47 -2.91
N ALA A 38 6.19 3.00 -3.86
CA ALA A 38 6.67 2.65 -5.19
C ALA A 38 7.24 3.87 -5.94
N TRP A 39 6.68 5.05 -5.76
CA TRP A 39 7.23 6.28 -6.33
C TRP A 39 8.67 6.57 -5.90
N CYS A 40 9.07 6.18 -4.68
CA CYS A 40 10.45 6.33 -4.22
C CYS A 40 11.46 5.55 -5.08
N LEU A 41 10.99 4.50 -5.79
CA LEU A 41 11.80 3.64 -6.66
C LEU A 41 11.51 3.85 -8.15
N ALA A 42 10.70 4.83 -8.54
CA ALA A 42 10.30 5.03 -9.94
C ALA A 42 11.47 5.39 -10.89
N HIS A 43 12.64 5.71 -10.33
CA HIS A 43 13.88 5.94 -11.08
C HIS A 43 14.62 4.64 -11.47
N LEU A 44 14.20 3.50 -10.91
CA LEU A 44 14.72 2.17 -11.25
C LEU A 44 13.78 1.55 -12.28
N ASP A 45 14.31 1.15 -13.44
CA ASP A 45 13.52 0.39 -14.40
C ASP A 45 13.31 -1.05 -13.90
N GLY A 46 12.04 -1.52 -13.90
CA GLY A 46 11.70 -2.86 -13.45
C GLY A 46 10.37 -2.94 -12.70
N GLU A 47 10.08 -4.11 -12.14
CA GLU A 47 8.86 -4.31 -11.34
C GLU A 47 9.10 -4.02 -9.86
N ILE A 48 8.17 -3.30 -9.26
CA ILE A 48 8.19 -2.92 -7.85
C ILE A 48 7.03 -3.63 -7.16
N CYS A 49 7.36 -4.40 -6.14
CA CYS A 49 6.41 -5.04 -5.26
C CYS A 49 6.38 -4.28 -3.93
N ALA A 50 5.39 -3.40 -3.77
CA ALA A 50 5.19 -2.67 -2.53
C ALA A 50 4.44 -3.55 -1.52
N VAL A 51 4.99 -3.70 -0.32
CA VAL A 51 4.45 -4.58 0.72
C VAL A 51 4.50 -3.93 2.09
N MET A 52 3.40 -4.06 2.84
CA MET A 52 3.33 -3.68 4.25
C MET A 52 2.86 -4.88 5.07
N ASP A 53 3.40 -5.06 6.27
CA ASP A 53 2.96 -6.13 7.16
C ASP A 53 1.49 -5.94 7.54
N ALA A 54 0.64 -6.89 7.13
CA ALA A 54 -0.77 -6.94 7.52
C ALA A 54 -1.01 -7.91 8.68
N ARG A 55 0.05 -8.48 9.27
CA ARG A 55 0.04 -9.53 10.30
C ARG A 55 -0.60 -10.84 9.83
N ARG A 56 -0.46 -11.93 10.64
CA ARG A 56 -1.06 -13.26 10.36
C ARG A 56 -0.65 -13.82 8.98
N ASN A 57 0.63 -13.74 8.65
CA ASN A 57 1.18 -14.21 7.38
C ASN A 57 0.54 -13.58 6.13
N GLN A 58 0.05 -12.35 6.26
CA GLN A 58 -0.52 -11.56 5.16
C GLN A 58 0.22 -10.23 5.04
N VAL A 59 0.23 -9.70 3.81
CA VAL A 59 0.75 -8.38 3.51
C VAL A 59 -0.30 -7.54 2.79
N TYR A 60 -0.31 -6.25 3.04
CA TYR A 60 -0.89 -5.31 2.08
C TYR A 60 0.08 -5.22 0.92
N ASN A 61 -0.42 -5.36 -0.29
CA ASN A 61 0.39 -5.43 -1.50
C ASN A 61 -0.23 -4.64 -2.64
N ALA A 62 0.62 -4.01 -3.42
CA ALA A 62 0.36 -3.58 -4.78
C ALA A 62 1.63 -3.75 -5.60
N ARG A 63 1.47 -3.98 -6.91
CA ARG A 63 2.58 -4.15 -7.84
C ARG A 63 2.56 -3.04 -8.88
N PHE A 64 3.75 -2.63 -9.28
CA PHE A 64 3.94 -1.55 -10.23
C PHE A 64 5.08 -1.92 -11.20
N ARG A 65 5.05 -1.31 -12.38
CA ARG A 65 6.18 -1.28 -13.31
C ARG A 65 6.71 0.14 -13.38
N ALA A 66 8.00 0.29 -13.14
CA ALA A 66 8.70 1.55 -13.32
C ALA A 66 9.47 1.52 -14.63
N ALA A 67 9.34 2.57 -15.44
CA ALA A 67 10.09 2.76 -16.67
C ALA A 67 10.24 4.25 -16.98
N GLY A 68 11.46 4.72 -17.17
CA GLY A 68 11.76 6.11 -17.51
C GLY A 68 11.18 7.12 -16.51
N GLY A 69 11.22 6.82 -15.22
CA GLY A 69 10.68 7.68 -14.15
C GLY A 69 9.15 7.74 -14.05
N ARG A 70 8.45 6.87 -14.80
CA ARG A 70 6.99 6.70 -14.74
C ARG A 70 6.65 5.43 -13.98
N LEU A 71 5.45 5.41 -13.41
CA LEU A 71 4.95 4.28 -12.64
C LEU A 71 3.62 3.81 -13.23
N GLU A 72 3.57 2.56 -13.69
CA GLU A 72 2.37 1.87 -14.13
C GLU A 72 1.90 0.93 -13.01
N ARG A 73 0.63 0.99 -12.63
CA ARG A 73 0.06 0.08 -11.64
C ARG A 73 -0.34 -1.24 -12.29
N LEU A 74 0.20 -2.37 -11.78
CA LEU A 74 -0.09 -3.72 -12.28
C LEU A 74 -1.24 -4.41 -11.54
N CYS A 75 -1.47 -4.06 -10.26
CA CYS A 75 -2.61 -4.56 -9.51
C CYS A 75 -3.11 -3.52 -8.48
N PRO A 76 -4.39 -3.59 -8.07
CA PRO A 76 -4.94 -2.72 -7.03
C PRO A 76 -4.30 -3.01 -5.67
N ASP A 77 -4.44 -2.05 -4.73
CA ASP A 77 -4.11 -2.28 -3.33
C ASP A 77 -4.98 -3.40 -2.76
N ARG A 78 -4.36 -4.36 -2.06
CA ARG A 78 -5.05 -5.55 -1.54
C ARG A 78 -4.35 -6.10 -0.30
N ALA A 79 -5.03 -6.96 0.43
CA ALA A 79 -4.42 -7.85 1.41
C ALA A 79 -4.28 -9.24 0.79
N VAL A 80 -3.09 -9.84 0.85
CA VAL A 80 -2.78 -11.13 0.23
C VAL A 80 -1.89 -11.96 1.14
N GLY A 81 -2.07 -13.29 1.13
CA GLY A 81 -1.15 -14.22 1.81
C GLY A 81 0.20 -14.26 1.11
N LEU A 82 1.26 -14.51 1.87
CA LEU A 82 2.63 -14.52 1.33
C LEU A 82 2.82 -15.62 0.29
N ASP A 83 2.20 -16.78 0.47
CA ASP A 83 2.28 -17.91 -0.47
C ASP A 83 1.64 -17.55 -1.82
N ALA A 84 0.44 -16.95 -1.79
CA ALA A 84 -0.24 -16.50 -3.00
C ALA A 84 0.54 -15.40 -3.73
N LEU A 85 1.15 -14.48 -2.99
CA LEU A 85 2.04 -13.47 -3.56
C LEU A 85 3.25 -14.12 -4.23
N ALA A 86 3.88 -15.12 -3.58
CA ALA A 86 5.01 -15.84 -4.13
C ALA A 86 4.67 -16.52 -5.46
N ASP A 87 3.50 -17.17 -5.54
CA ASP A 87 3.04 -17.82 -6.78
C ASP A 87 2.80 -16.83 -7.91
N GLU A 88 2.25 -15.65 -7.60
CA GLU A 88 2.09 -14.59 -8.61
C GLU A 88 3.43 -14.04 -9.10
N LEU A 89 4.40 -13.84 -8.20
CA LEU A 89 5.72 -13.34 -8.57
C LEU A 89 6.50 -14.37 -9.41
N LYS A 90 6.36 -15.66 -9.10
CA LYS A 90 6.91 -16.76 -9.91
C LYS A 90 6.36 -16.74 -11.34
N LYS A 91 5.05 -16.55 -11.50
CA LYS A 91 4.40 -16.47 -12.82
C LYS A 91 4.85 -15.24 -13.62
N SER A 92 5.14 -14.14 -12.95
CA SER A 92 5.68 -12.92 -13.60
C SER A 92 7.06 -13.17 -14.22
N GLY A 93 7.91 -13.94 -13.53
CA GLY A 93 9.27 -14.25 -13.97
C GLY A 93 10.24 -13.06 -13.97
N ASN A 94 9.78 -11.87 -13.64
CA ASN A 94 10.58 -10.64 -13.64
C ASN A 94 11.24 -10.39 -12.28
N PRO A 95 12.46 -9.81 -12.26
CA PRO A 95 13.05 -9.31 -11.02
C PRO A 95 12.15 -8.33 -10.30
N GLN A 96 12.03 -8.46 -8.97
CA GLN A 96 11.15 -7.62 -8.16
C GLN A 96 11.95 -6.76 -7.19
N PHE A 97 11.67 -5.46 -7.14
CA PHE A 97 12.14 -4.57 -6.09
C PHE A 97 11.12 -4.53 -4.95
N LEU A 98 11.49 -5.07 -3.79
CA LEU A 98 10.64 -5.00 -2.58
C LEU A 98 10.81 -3.68 -1.86
N VAL A 99 9.68 -3.01 -1.56
CA VAL A 99 9.61 -1.76 -0.81
C VAL A 99 8.50 -1.82 0.23
N GLY A 100 8.68 -1.18 1.37
CA GLY A 100 7.74 -1.13 2.48
C GLY A 100 8.26 -1.83 3.74
N ASP A 101 7.56 -1.65 4.84
CA ASP A 101 7.91 -2.25 6.15
C ASP A 101 7.77 -3.78 6.18
N GLY A 102 6.93 -4.35 5.28
CA GLY A 102 6.83 -5.78 5.06
C GLY A 102 7.94 -6.35 4.16
N ALA A 103 8.80 -5.52 3.56
CA ALA A 103 9.78 -5.97 2.58
C ALA A 103 10.79 -6.98 3.13
N LEU A 104 11.28 -6.78 4.36
CA LEU A 104 12.22 -7.70 5.01
C LEU A 104 11.56 -9.05 5.32
N LEU A 105 10.32 -9.03 5.80
CA LEU A 105 9.53 -10.24 6.06
C LEU A 105 9.37 -11.07 4.79
N CYS A 106 9.00 -10.44 3.69
CA CYS A 106 8.82 -11.11 2.40
C CYS A 106 10.14 -11.57 1.79
N TYR A 107 11.23 -10.81 1.96
CA TYR A 107 12.50 -11.05 1.29
C TYR A 107 13.05 -12.44 1.58
N THR A 108 13.12 -12.85 2.84
CA THR A 108 13.66 -14.15 3.23
C THR A 108 12.89 -15.28 2.56
N THR A 109 11.58 -15.31 2.75
CA THR A 109 10.71 -16.35 2.19
C THR A 109 10.77 -16.40 0.66
N LEU A 110 10.69 -15.25 -0.01
CA LEU A 110 10.70 -15.20 -1.47
C LEU A 110 12.06 -15.61 -2.06
N LYS A 111 13.17 -15.29 -1.38
CA LYS A 111 14.51 -15.73 -1.76
C LYS A 111 14.69 -17.23 -1.61
N GLU A 112 14.23 -17.82 -0.53
CA GLU A 112 14.25 -19.27 -0.31
C GLU A 112 13.46 -20.02 -1.39
N LEU A 113 12.43 -19.41 -1.94
CA LEU A 113 11.65 -19.93 -3.06
C LEU A 113 12.30 -19.71 -4.44
N GLY A 114 13.52 -19.16 -4.48
CA GLY A 114 14.32 -18.98 -5.71
C GLY A 114 13.92 -17.80 -6.60
N LEU A 115 13.14 -16.83 -6.07
CA LEU A 115 12.76 -15.64 -6.84
C LEU A 115 13.93 -14.63 -6.91
N ASP A 116 14.05 -13.92 -8.04
CA ASP A 116 14.97 -12.77 -8.15
C ASP A 116 14.37 -11.54 -7.47
N ILE A 117 14.70 -11.41 -6.20
CA ILE A 117 14.18 -10.36 -5.32
C ILE A 117 15.33 -9.45 -4.90
N ARG A 118 15.10 -8.15 -5.00
CA ARG A 118 16.00 -7.08 -4.58
C ARG A 118 15.31 -6.20 -3.55
N LEU A 119 15.96 -5.94 -2.42
CA LEU A 119 15.44 -5.01 -1.43
C LEU A 119 15.71 -3.56 -1.84
N ALA A 120 14.73 -2.69 -1.65
CA ALA A 120 14.96 -1.26 -1.71
C ALA A 120 16.05 -0.84 -0.70
N PRO A 121 16.91 0.14 -1.04
CA PRO A 121 17.87 0.70 -0.10
C PRO A 121 17.17 1.17 1.18
N PRO A 122 17.81 1.09 2.36
CA PRO A 122 17.17 1.41 3.64
C PRO A 122 16.47 2.78 3.69
N HIS A 123 17.07 3.80 3.08
CA HIS A 123 16.54 5.17 3.04
C HIS A 123 15.35 5.36 2.08
N LEU A 124 15.10 4.40 1.16
CA LEU A 124 13.96 4.42 0.22
C LEU A 124 12.92 3.34 0.55
N ARG A 125 13.15 2.54 1.59
CA ARG A 125 12.31 1.36 1.88
C ARG A 125 10.98 1.70 2.53
N HIS A 126 10.91 2.80 3.26
CA HIS A 126 9.75 3.17 4.06
C HIS A 126 8.94 4.30 3.40
N GLN A 127 7.75 4.54 3.96
CA GLN A 127 6.92 5.67 3.53
C GLN A 127 7.67 6.99 3.70
N SER A 128 7.48 7.88 2.73
CA SER A 128 8.05 9.22 2.79
C SER A 128 7.03 10.26 2.34
N ALA A 129 7.12 11.47 2.89
CA ALA A 129 6.29 12.59 2.45
C ALA A 129 6.52 12.92 0.97
N TRP A 130 7.75 12.71 0.46
CA TRP A 130 8.08 12.89 -0.95
C TRP A 130 7.28 11.93 -1.85
N GLY A 131 7.23 10.65 -1.50
CA GLY A 131 6.45 9.66 -2.26
C GLY A 131 4.96 9.97 -2.27
N VAL A 132 4.41 10.44 -1.12
CA VAL A 132 3.02 10.91 -1.05
C VAL A 132 2.79 12.13 -1.94
N ALA A 133 3.70 13.10 -1.93
CA ALA A 133 3.62 14.29 -2.79
C ALA A 133 3.68 13.93 -4.28
N ARG A 134 4.54 12.98 -4.67
CA ARG A 134 4.59 12.46 -6.05
C ARG A 134 3.28 11.80 -6.45
N CYS A 135 2.74 10.92 -5.61
CA CYS A 135 1.44 10.29 -5.85
C CYS A 135 0.33 11.34 -5.97
N ALA A 136 0.30 12.34 -5.07
CA ALA A 136 -0.68 13.43 -5.11
C ALA A 136 -0.59 14.26 -6.40
N LEU A 137 0.63 14.54 -6.88
CA LEU A 137 0.84 15.26 -8.13
C LEU A 137 0.25 14.51 -9.34
N GLU A 138 0.42 13.20 -9.41
CA GLU A 138 -0.15 12.38 -10.50
C GLU A 138 -1.68 12.31 -10.39
N LEU A 139 -2.24 12.22 -9.18
CA LEU A 139 -3.68 12.31 -8.96
C LEU A 139 -4.23 13.68 -9.39
N THR A 140 -3.51 14.75 -9.10
CA THR A 140 -3.88 16.10 -9.52
C THR A 140 -3.89 16.25 -11.05
N ARG A 141 -2.84 15.77 -11.71
CA ARG A 141 -2.74 15.78 -13.19
C ARG A 141 -3.85 14.97 -13.86
N ALA A 142 -4.26 13.88 -13.21
CA ALA A 142 -5.34 13.03 -13.69
C ALA A 142 -6.75 13.53 -13.31
N GLY A 143 -6.88 14.69 -12.64
CA GLY A 143 -8.16 15.23 -12.16
C GLY A 143 -8.83 14.38 -11.07
N ARG A 144 -8.10 13.50 -10.39
CA ARG A 144 -8.61 12.57 -9.36
C ARG A 144 -8.46 13.15 -7.96
N LEU A 145 -9.11 14.27 -7.73
CA LEU A 145 -9.14 14.95 -6.44
C LEU A 145 -10.53 14.84 -5.83
N THR A 146 -10.62 15.00 -4.53
CA THR A 146 -11.87 15.09 -3.77
C THR A 146 -11.85 16.34 -2.88
N ASP A 147 -12.97 16.72 -2.33
CA ASP A 147 -13.02 17.73 -1.27
C ASP A 147 -12.65 17.13 0.10
N ALA A 148 -12.63 17.95 1.13
CA ALA A 148 -12.36 17.50 2.48
C ALA A 148 -13.41 16.51 3.01
N ALA A 149 -14.68 16.63 2.60
CA ALA A 149 -15.74 15.71 3.02
C ALA A 149 -15.54 14.31 2.42
N GLY A 150 -15.22 14.24 1.13
CA GLY A 150 -15.00 13.00 0.38
C GLY A 150 -13.67 12.30 0.70
N LEU A 151 -12.69 12.97 1.35
CA LEU A 151 -11.44 12.32 1.73
C LEU A 151 -11.71 11.26 2.82
N THR A 152 -11.62 9.98 2.50
CA THR A 152 -11.87 8.87 3.42
C THR A 152 -10.68 7.92 3.49
N PRO A 153 -10.47 7.23 4.64
CA PRO A 153 -9.48 6.15 4.71
C PRO A 153 -9.89 4.99 3.81
N ASN A 154 -8.91 4.39 3.13
CA ASN A 154 -9.11 3.18 2.35
C ASN A 154 -8.71 1.95 3.18
N TYR A 155 -9.71 1.20 3.66
CA TYR A 155 -9.52 0.02 4.48
C TYR A 155 -9.55 -1.25 3.63
N HIS A 156 -8.42 -1.95 3.53
CA HIS A 156 -8.31 -3.24 2.83
C HIS A 156 -8.52 -4.45 3.75
N ARG A 157 -8.75 -4.21 5.04
CA ARG A 157 -9.15 -5.22 6.04
C ARG A 157 -10.13 -4.62 7.03
N LEU A 158 -11.01 -5.45 7.54
CA LEU A 158 -11.86 -5.10 8.69
C LEU A 158 -10.99 -4.77 9.91
N SER A 159 -11.44 -3.86 10.74
CA SER A 159 -10.79 -3.58 12.02
C SER A 159 -10.73 -4.85 12.89
N GLN A 160 -9.82 -4.88 13.86
CA GLN A 160 -9.73 -6.02 14.78
C GLN A 160 -11.06 -6.25 15.50
N ALA A 161 -11.71 -5.18 15.98
CA ALA A 161 -12.99 -5.25 16.68
C ALA A 161 -14.13 -5.79 15.79
N GLU A 162 -14.18 -5.40 14.52
CA GLU A 162 -15.17 -5.94 13.58
C GLU A 162 -14.96 -7.42 13.29
N ARG A 163 -13.70 -7.86 13.15
CA ARG A 163 -13.36 -9.27 12.96
C ARG A 163 -13.75 -10.10 14.17
N GLU A 164 -13.39 -9.67 15.38
CA GLU A 164 -13.74 -10.36 16.63
C GLU A 164 -15.27 -10.43 16.80
N ARG A 165 -15.98 -9.36 16.44
CA ARG A 165 -17.44 -9.36 16.44
C ARG A 165 -18.01 -10.38 15.45
N LEU A 166 -17.48 -10.46 14.25
CA LEU A 166 -17.92 -11.43 13.24
C LEU A 166 -17.60 -12.87 13.64
N GLU A 167 -16.46 -13.11 14.28
CA GLU A 167 -16.08 -14.42 14.81
C GLU A 167 -17.05 -14.86 15.93
N LYS A 168 -17.38 -13.97 16.87
CA LYS A 168 -18.37 -14.24 17.93
C LYS A 168 -19.77 -14.53 17.36
N LEU A 169 -20.20 -13.78 16.33
CA LEU A 169 -21.49 -13.99 15.67
C LEU A 169 -21.56 -15.33 14.91
N LYS A 170 -20.43 -15.81 14.39
CA LYS A 170 -20.36 -17.13 13.74
C LYS A 170 -20.44 -18.26 14.77
N GLN A 171 -19.78 -18.12 15.91
CA GLN A 171 -19.82 -19.09 17.00
C GLN A 171 -21.24 -19.20 17.61
N SER A 172 -21.95 -18.09 17.77
CA SER A 172 -23.32 -18.07 18.30
C SER A 172 -24.42 -18.57 17.34
N LYS A 173 -24.09 -18.81 16.08
CA LYS A 173 -25.02 -19.37 15.07
C LYS A 173 -24.74 -20.85 14.75
N GLY A 174 -23.70 -21.43 15.34
CA GLY A 174 -23.33 -22.85 15.17
C GLY A 174 -23.76 -23.74 16.34
N ASP A 175 -24.32 -23.15 17.39
CA ASP A 175 -25.03 -23.82 18.50
C ASP A 175 -26.55 -23.70 18.25
#